data_f5e7759077fe95854f1c26a269b9d528
#
_entry.id   f5e7759077fe95854f1c26a269b9d528
#
_cell.length_a   1.000
_cell.length_b   1.000
_cell.length_c   1.000
_cell.angle_alpha   90.00
_cell.angle_beta   90.00
_cell.angle_gamma   90.00
#
_symmetry.space_group_name_H-M   'P 1'
#
loop_
_entity.id
_entity.type
_entity.pdbx_description
1 polymer ?
#
loop_
_entity_poly.entity_id
_entity_poly.type
_entity_poly.pdbx_seq_one_letter_code
_entity_poly.pdbx_strand_id
1 'polypeptide(L)'
;MNESLLDKIRQLAQTEDKLLAIGETGLDYHYLYSPVEVQQQVFRQQLMLAEELDLPVVLHSREAEADTLNILREIPVKSLGVAHSFTSSIEMAHELVEMGWYLGINGIVTFKNAEDLREVVRWLPLEKMLLETDSPFLAPIPFRGKPNKPAHIPAIATFVAELKNISLQQLAEQTNENAQRLFKMPHENSSDF
;
A
#
# COMPACT_ATOMS: atom_id res chain seq x y z
N MET A 1 12.96 12.74 -12.25
CA MET A 1 11.70 13.51 -12.52
C MET A 1 12.10 14.93 -12.84
N ASN A 2 11.28 15.66 -13.63
CA ASN A 2 11.55 17.08 -13.96
C ASN A 2 11.14 17.96 -12.77
N GLU A 3 11.95 18.95 -12.37
CA GLU A 3 11.68 19.87 -11.26
C GLU A 3 10.30 20.56 -11.40
N SER A 4 9.93 20.96 -12.60
CA SER A 4 8.59 21.52 -12.89
C SER A 4 7.41 20.60 -12.54
N LEU A 5 7.61 19.27 -12.51
CA LEU A 5 6.57 18.32 -12.09
C LEU A 5 6.50 18.20 -10.56
N LEU A 6 7.65 18.20 -9.90
CA LEU A 6 7.71 18.25 -8.43
C LEU A 6 7.05 19.52 -7.90
N ASP A 7 7.31 20.68 -8.53
CA ASP A 7 6.68 21.96 -8.15
C ASP A 7 5.16 21.95 -8.31
N LYS A 8 4.65 21.28 -9.36
CA LYS A 8 3.20 21.12 -9.51
C LYS A 8 2.59 20.27 -8.38
N ILE A 9 3.28 19.21 -7.95
CA ILE A 9 2.80 18.39 -6.83
C ILE A 9 2.84 19.20 -5.53
N ARG A 10 3.90 19.98 -5.27
CA ARG A 10 3.98 20.91 -4.13
C ARG A 10 2.80 21.88 -4.12
N GLN A 11 2.50 22.49 -5.27
CA GLN A 11 1.37 23.40 -5.40
C GLN A 11 0.03 22.71 -5.14
N LEU A 12 -0.19 21.52 -5.69
CA LEU A 12 -1.40 20.73 -5.44
C LEU A 12 -1.55 20.39 -3.95
N ALA A 13 -0.47 19.99 -3.28
CA ALA A 13 -0.50 19.69 -1.86
C ALA A 13 -0.87 20.89 -0.97
N GLN A 14 -0.65 22.12 -1.45
CA GLN A 14 -1.04 23.34 -0.74
C GLN A 14 -2.48 23.80 -1.01
N THR A 15 -3.08 23.36 -2.12
CA THR A 15 -4.38 23.83 -2.59
C THR A 15 -5.49 22.79 -2.54
N GLU A 16 -5.14 21.52 -2.42
CA GLU A 16 -6.07 20.38 -2.50
C GLU A 16 -6.07 19.54 -1.22
N ASP A 17 -7.01 19.76 -0.34
CA ASP A 17 -7.19 19.02 0.90
C ASP A 17 -7.40 17.51 0.69
N LYS A 18 -7.74 17.09 -0.54
CA LYS A 18 -7.96 15.69 -0.91
C LYS A 18 -6.68 14.97 -1.36
N LEU A 19 -5.54 15.67 -1.43
CA LEU A 19 -4.25 15.05 -1.72
C LEU A 19 -3.70 14.47 -0.41
N LEU A 20 -3.86 13.16 -0.21
CA LEU A 20 -3.59 12.47 1.05
C LEU A 20 -2.29 11.67 1.05
N ALA A 21 -1.66 11.45 -0.11
CA ALA A 21 -0.45 10.64 -0.22
C ALA A 21 0.35 10.99 -1.48
N ILE A 22 1.64 10.66 -1.49
CA ILE A 22 2.47 10.63 -2.68
C ILE A 22 2.50 9.20 -3.22
N GLY A 23 2.09 9.01 -4.45
CA GLY A 23 2.05 7.69 -5.05
C GLY A 23 1.28 7.65 -6.38
N GLU A 24 1.29 6.53 -7.04
CA GLU A 24 2.07 5.32 -6.76
C GLU A 24 3.54 5.56 -7.11
N THR A 25 4.49 5.17 -6.24
CA THR A 25 5.93 5.36 -6.44
C THR A 25 6.71 4.13 -5.99
N GLY A 26 7.87 3.88 -6.61
CA GLY A 26 8.72 2.75 -6.25
C GLY A 26 9.44 2.16 -7.43
N LEU A 27 9.66 0.83 -7.40
CA LEU A 27 10.48 0.10 -8.34
C LEU A 27 9.73 -1.08 -8.96
N ASP A 28 9.78 -1.20 -10.28
CA ASP A 28 9.28 -2.36 -11.03
C ASP A 28 10.39 -2.89 -11.96
N TYR A 29 11.01 -3.98 -11.55
CA TYR A 29 12.07 -4.63 -12.34
C TYR A 29 11.52 -5.76 -13.23
N HIS A 30 10.24 -6.07 -13.10
CA HIS A 30 9.58 -7.05 -13.95
C HIS A 30 9.33 -6.51 -15.37
N TYR A 31 8.74 -5.30 -15.47
CA TYR A 31 8.39 -4.72 -16.77
C TYR A 31 9.51 -3.87 -17.38
N LEU A 32 10.36 -3.26 -16.57
CA LEU A 32 11.49 -2.41 -16.99
C LEU A 32 11.11 -1.34 -18.03
N TYR A 33 9.95 -0.70 -17.87
CA TYR A 33 9.52 0.40 -18.76
C TYR A 33 10.47 1.61 -18.70
N SER A 34 11.28 1.72 -17.66
CA SER A 34 12.38 2.67 -17.51
C SER A 34 13.62 1.95 -16.97
N PRO A 35 14.83 2.43 -17.31
CA PRO A 35 16.06 1.89 -16.75
C PRO A 35 16.04 1.90 -15.21
N VAL A 36 16.67 0.90 -14.58
CA VAL A 36 16.73 0.73 -13.12
C VAL A 36 17.21 1.99 -12.41
N GLU A 37 18.29 2.60 -12.90
CA GLU A 37 18.89 3.80 -12.31
C GLU A 37 17.92 5.00 -12.34
N VAL A 38 17.12 5.09 -13.41
CA VAL A 38 16.11 6.15 -13.54
C VAL A 38 14.97 5.91 -12.56
N GLN A 39 14.49 4.67 -12.42
CA GLN A 39 13.47 4.31 -11.45
C GLN A 39 13.93 4.65 -10.03
N GLN A 40 15.14 4.23 -9.64
CA GLN A 40 15.72 4.49 -8.32
C GLN A 40 15.87 5.99 -8.06
N GLN A 41 16.34 6.75 -9.05
CA GLN A 41 16.47 8.21 -8.92
C GLN A 41 15.11 8.88 -8.70
N VAL A 42 14.11 8.50 -9.49
CA VAL A 42 12.74 9.05 -9.37
C VAL A 42 12.11 8.67 -8.04
N PHE A 43 12.29 7.43 -7.61
CA PHE A 43 11.79 6.97 -6.31
C PHE A 43 12.38 7.79 -5.15
N ARG A 44 13.70 8.01 -5.14
CA ARG A 44 14.35 8.89 -4.14
C ARG A 44 13.77 10.30 -4.13
N GLN A 45 13.56 10.91 -5.30
CA GLN A 45 12.98 12.25 -5.41
C GLN A 45 11.57 12.31 -4.84
N GLN A 46 10.76 11.26 -5.07
CA GLN A 46 9.38 11.19 -4.57
C GLN A 46 9.33 10.94 -3.05
N LEU A 47 10.24 10.15 -2.49
CA LEU A 47 10.38 10.00 -1.04
C LEU A 47 10.78 11.32 -0.37
N MET A 48 11.75 12.05 -0.94
CA MET A 48 12.14 13.37 -0.43
C MET A 48 10.95 14.36 -0.47
N LEU A 49 10.15 14.33 -1.55
CA LEU A 49 8.97 15.15 -1.67
C LEU A 49 7.89 14.76 -0.64
N ALA A 50 7.68 13.47 -0.39
CA ALA A 50 6.75 13.00 0.62
C ALA A 50 7.15 13.45 2.03
N GLU A 51 8.45 13.38 2.36
CA GLU A 51 8.99 13.91 3.64
C GLU A 51 8.83 15.43 3.74
N GLU A 52 9.12 16.17 2.67
CA GLU A 52 8.94 17.63 2.60
C GLU A 52 7.49 18.05 2.87
N LEU A 53 6.53 17.29 2.32
CA LEU A 53 5.10 17.62 2.40
C LEU A 53 4.39 16.98 3.61
N ASP A 54 5.10 16.20 4.44
CA ASP A 54 4.53 15.40 5.55
C ASP A 54 3.36 14.51 5.08
N LEU A 55 3.50 13.91 3.89
CA LEU A 55 2.51 13.02 3.29
C LEU A 55 2.99 11.58 3.31
N PRO A 56 2.10 10.60 3.56
CA PRO A 56 2.43 9.18 3.45
C PRO A 56 2.69 8.77 1.99
N VAL A 57 3.33 7.62 1.83
CA VAL A 57 3.72 7.08 0.52
C VAL A 57 2.88 5.84 0.17
N VAL A 58 2.39 5.77 -1.07
CA VAL A 58 1.86 4.53 -1.67
C VAL A 58 2.99 3.91 -2.49
N LEU A 59 3.59 2.85 -1.92
CA LEU A 59 4.79 2.20 -2.43
C LEU A 59 4.46 1.04 -3.35
N HIS A 60 5.05 1.01 -4.53
CA HIS A 60 5.12 -0.14 -5.43
C HIS A 60 6.48 -0.82 -5.35
N SER A 61 6.50 -2.15 -5.26
CA SER A 61 7.73 -2.93 -5.38
C SER A 61 7.46 -4.26 -6.07
N ARG A 62 8.12 -4.49 -7.19
CA ARG A 62 8.00 -5.74 -7.95
C ARG A 62 9.36 -6.21 -8.44
N GLU A 63 9.80 -7.40 -7.98
CA GLU A 63 11.12 -7.97 -8.27
C GLU A 63 12.29 -7.02 -7.92
N ALA A 64 12.09 -6.13 -6.91
CA ALA A 64 13.00 -5.05 -6.54
C ALA A 64 13.20 -4.90 -5.02
N GLU A 65 12.97 -5.96 -4.24
CA GLU A 65 12.91 -5.91 -2.76
C GLU A 65 14.16 -5.28 -2.14
N ALA A 66 15.36 -5.77 -2.49
CA ALA A 66 16.60 -5.30 -1.90
C ALA A 66 16.84 -3.81 -2.13
N ASP A 67 16.64 -3.33 -3.36
CA ASP A 67 16.84 -1.92 -3.69
C ASP A 67 15.76 -1.04 -3.08
N THR A 68 14.50 -1.54 -3.03
CA THR A 68 13.41 -0.83 -2.35
C THR A 68 13.73 -0.62 -0.88
N LEU A 69 14.10 -1.68 -0.15
CA LEU A 69 14.46 -1.59 1.26
C LEU A 69 15.67 -0.70 1.52
N ASN A 70 16.71 -0.79 0.67
CA ASN A 70 17.90 0.04 0.78
C ASN A 70 17.55 1.53 0.62
N ILE A 71 16.74 1.90 -0.36
CA ILE A 71 16.31 3.28 -0.59
C ILE A 71 15.43 3.80 0.55
N LEU A 72 14.55 2.97 1.10
CA LEU A 72 13.72 3.36 2.26
C LEU A 72 14.56 3.60 3.53
N ARG A 73 15.66 2.85 3.72
CA ARG A 73 16.59 3.09 4.83
C ARG A 73 17.43 4.35 4.62
N GLU A 74 17.83 4.62 3.36
CA GLU A 74 18.57 5.81 2.97
C GLU A 74 17.75 7.10 3.16
N ILE A 75 16.45 7.04 2.84
CA ILE A 75 15.52 8.19 2.88
C ILE A 75 14.30 7.83 3.71
N PRO A 76 14.40 7.88 5.04
CA PRO A 76 13.26 7.58 5.91
C PRO A 76 12.19 8.67 5.82
N VAL A 77 10.94 8.26 5.53
CA VAL A 77 9.77 9.15 5.50
C VAL A 77 9.03 9.03 6.82
N LYS A 78 8.91 10.13 7.57
CA LYS A 78 8.27 10.16 8.91
C LYS A 78 6.80 9.80 8.87
N SER A 79 6.09 10.25 7.83
CA SER A 79 4.68 9.93 7.63
C SER A 79 4.45 8.48 7.22
N LEU A 80 5.54 7.70 7.00
CA LEU A 80 5.50 6.29 6.61
C LEU A 80 4.77 6.07 5.28
N GLY A 81 4.18 4.88 5.09
CA GLY A 81 3.43 4.56 3.89
C GLY A 81 2.81 3.17 3.93
N VAL A 82 2.25 2.78 2.82
CA VAL A 82 1.74 1.43 2.56
C VAL A 82 2.46 0.82 1.36
N ALA A 83 3.00 -0.39 1.53
CA ALA A 83 3.40 -1.21 0.41
C ALA A 83 2.12 -1.76 -0.25
N HIS A 84 1.70 -1.08 -1.32
CA HIS A 84 0.51 -1.38 -2.08
C HIS A 84 0.65 -2.73 -2.80
N SER A 85 -0.47 -3.46 -2.91
CA SER A 85 -0.54 -4.74 -3.63
C SER A 85 0.58 -5.71 -3.24
N PHE A 86 0.81 -5.85 -1.91
CA PHE A 86 1.95 -6.59 -1.39
C PHE A 86 1.92 -8.06 -1.84
N THR A 87 2.97 -8.48 -2.52
CA THR A 87 3.16 -9.86 -3.01
C THR A 87 4.62 -10.32 -2.89
N SER A 88 5.43 -9.56 -2.18
CA SER A 88 6.84 -9.81 -1.95
C SER A 88 7.08 -10.87 -0.86
N SER A 89 8.35 -11.10 -0.51
CA SER A 89 8.75 -12.11 0.48
C SER A 89 8.28 -11.78 1.91
N ILE A 90 8.24 -12.81 2.77
CA ILE A 90 7.99 -12.64 4.20
C ILE A 90 9.09 -11.82 4.86
N GLU A 91 10.33 -11.92 4.38
CA GLU A 91 11.47 -11.15 4.84
C GLU A 91 11.25 -9.66 4.58
N MET A 92 10.82 -9.28 3.37
CA MET A 92 10.47 -7.89 3.07
C MET A 92 9.30 -7.39 3.91
N ALA A 93 8.30 -8.25 4.17
CA ALA A 93 7.18 -7.91 5.04
C ALA A 93 7.66 -7.56 6.46
N HIS A 94 8.56 -8.35 7.04
CA HIS A 94 9.16 -8.10 8.35
C HIS A 94 9.89 -6.75 8.39
N GLU A 95 10.77 -6.51 7.44
CA GLU A 95 11.56 -5.27 7.34
C GLU A 95 10.67 -4.03 7.23
N LEU A 96 9.65 -4.06 6.37
CA LEU A 96 8.71 -2.94 6.22
C LEU A 96 7.91 -2.69 7.50
N VAL A 97 7.44 -3.73 8.17
CA VAL A 97 6.69 -3.61 9.44
C VAL A 97 7.60 -3.08 10.55
N GLU A 98 8.87 -3.51 10.65
CA GLU A 98 9.85 -2.98 11.59
C GLU A 98 10.15 -1.50 11.33
N MET A 99 10.19 -1.07 10.06
CA MET A 99 10.26 0.35 9.69
C MET A 99 8.97 1.12 9.98
N GLY A 100 7.88 0.45 10.40
CA GLY A 100 6.60 1.06 10.73
C GLY A 100 5.59 1.12 9.57
N TRP A 101 5.92 0.62 8.39
CA TRP A 101 5.07 0.64 7.20
C TRP A 101 3.85 -0.28 7.33
N TYR A 102 2.84 0.01 6.52
CA TYR A 102 1.66 -0.83 6.34
C TYR A 102 1.79 -1.70 5.10
N LEU A 103 1.08 -2.83 5.07
CA LEU A 103 0.97 -3.70 3.90
C LEU A 103 -0.46 -3.69 3.37
N GLY A 104 -0.63 -3.43 2.07
CA GLY A 104 -1.89 -3.46 1.34
C GLY A 104 -2.19 -4.87 0.84
N ILE A 105 -3.27 -5.47 1.32
CA ILE A 105 -3.70 -6.82 0.96
C ILE A 105 -4.91 -6.74 0.04
N ASN A 106 -4.78 -7.32 -1.15
CA ASN A 106 -5.80 -7.31 -2.18
C ASN A 106 -6.33 -8.70 -2.55
N GLY A 107 -7.07 -8.78 -3.65
CA GLY A 107 -7.72 -9.99 -4.12
C GLY A 107 -6.81 -11.18 -4.38
N ILE A 108 -5.49 -10.98 -4.56
CA ILE A 108 -4.51 -12.05 -4.78
C ILE A 108 -4.52 -13.06 -3.62
N VAL A 109 -4.74 -12.61 -2.38
CA VAL A 109 -4.79 -13.50 -1.21
C VAL A 109 -5.78 -14.66 -1.38
N THR A 110 -6.83 -14.47 -2.18
CA THR A 110 -7.86 -15.48 -2.48
C THR A 110 -7.46 -16.45 -3.59
N PHE A 111 -6.36 -16.20 -4.31
CA PHE A 111 -5.97 -17.00 -5.47
C PHE A 111 -5.39 -18.35 -5.06
N LYS A 112 -5.57 -19.38 -5.92
CA LYS A 112 -5.16 -20.74 -5.62
C LYS A 112 -3.66 -20.85 -5.27
N ASN A 113 -2.81 -20.10 -5.95
CA ASN A 113 -1.34 -20.18 -5.84
C ASN A 113 -0.75 -19.05 -4.99
N ALA A 114 -1.48 -18.52 -4.00
CA ALA A 114 -1.04 -17.38 -3.17
C ALA A 114 -0.67 -17.82 -1.73
N GLU A 115 -0.07 -19.00 -1.57
CA GLU A 115 0.23 -19.50 -0.22
C GLU A 115 1.29 -18.66 0.49
N ASP A 116 2.32 -18.20 -0.21
CA ASP A 116 3.35 -17.32 0.35
C ASP A 116 2.73 -16.01 0.89
N LEU A 117 1.80 -15.40 0.13
CA LEU A 117 1.08 -14.22 0.61
C LEU A 117 0.19 -14.54 1.82
N ARG A 118 -0.43 -15.74 1.87
CA ARG A 118 -1.23 -16.14 3.04
C ARG A 118 -0.36 -16.35 4.28
N GLU A 119 0.87 -16.81 4.13
CA GLU A 119 1.84 -16.88 5.23
C GLU A 119 2.13 -15.49 5.77
N VAL A 120 2.42 -14.52 4.90
CA VAL A 120 2.58 -13.11 5.28
C VAL A 120 1.33 -12.60 6.02
N VAL A 121 0.13 -12.83 5.49
CA VAL A 121 -1.12 -12.35 6.09
C VAL A 121 -1.37 -12.98 7.48
N ARG A 122 -1.08 -14.29 7.67
CA ARG A 122 -1.20 -14.94 9.00
C ARG A 122 -0.29 -14.29 10.03
N TRP A 123 0.93 -13.96 9.64
CA TRP A 123 1.91 -13.32 10.51
C TRP A 123 1.63 -11.83 10.72
N LEU A 124 1.24 -11.06 9.68
CA LEU A 124 1.14 -9.61 9.69
C LEU A 124 0.31 -9.09 10.88
N PRO A 125 0.87 -8.22 11.75
CA PRO A 125 0.10 -7.55 12.79
C PRO A 125 -1.12 -6.83 12.21
N LEU A 126 -2.27 -6.97 12.84
CA LEU A 126 -3.52 -6.40 12.32
C LEU A 126 -3.44 -4.86 12.21
N GLU A 127 -2.69 -4.23 13.10
CA GLU A 127 -2.43 -2.78 13.14
C GLU A 127 -1.57 -2.27 11.97
N LYS A 128 -1.02 -3.19 11.17
CA LYS A 128 -0.18 -2.89 9.99
C LYS A 128 -0.80 -3.33 8.68
N MET A 129 -2.04 -3.77 8.71
CA MET A 129 -2.77 -4.25 7.55
C MET A 129 -3.70 -3.18 6.98
N LEU A 130 -3.70 -3.03 5.65
CA LEU A 130 -4.75 -2.35 4.89
C LEU A 130 -5.38 -3.32 3.89
N LEU A 131 -6.65 -3.10 3.56
CA LEU A 131 -7.35 -3.83 2.50
C LEU A 131 -7.53 -2.92 1.31
N GLU A 132 -7.31 -3.47 0.12
CA GLU A 132 -7.41 -2.73 -1.13
C GLU A 132 -7.93 -3.61 -2.27
N THR A 133 -8.21 -3.04 -3.43
CA THR A 133 -8.70 -3.78 -4.60
C THR A 133 -7.70 -3.87 -5.73
N ASP A 134 -6.94 -2.84 -5.99
CA ASP A 134 -6.17 -2.63 -7.23
C ASP A 134 -7.08 -2.68 -8.48
N SER A 135 -8.29 -2.12 -8.36
CA SER A 135 -9.27 -2.09 -9.44
C SER A 135 -8.76 -1.31 -10.66
N PRO A 136 -9.00 -1.79 -11.87
CA PRO A 136 -9.92 -2.88 -12.28
C PRO A 136 -9.28 -4.28 -12.31
N PHE A 137 -8.08 -4.45 -11.77
CA PHE A 137 -7.31 -5.68 -11.77
C PHE A 137 -7.59 -6.55 -10.53
N LEU A 138 -7.02 -7.74 -10.48
CA LEU A 138 -6.89 -8.61 -9.32
C LEU A 138 -8.21 -8.96 -8.60
N ALA A 139 -9.33 -9.11 -9.37
CA ALA A 139 -10.63 -9.47 -8.81
C ALA A 139 -10.51 -10.74 -7.92
N PRO A 140 -10.98 -10.70 -6.64
CA PRO A 140 -10.95 -11.85 -5.74
C PRO A 140 -11.89 -12.97 -6.18
N ILE A 141 -11.74 -14.17 -5.63
CA ILE A 141 -12.77 -15.21 -5.72
C ILE A 141 -14.01 -14.74 -4.92
N PRO A 142 -15.24 -14.88 -5.44
CA PRO A 142 -15.63 -15.61 -6.66
C PRO A 142 -15.70 -14.77 -7.95
N PHE A 143 -15.16 -13.57 -7.96
CA PHE A 143 -15.30 -12.60 -9.06
C PHE A 143 -14.21 -12.71 -10.14
N ARG A 144 -13.35 -13.74 -10.08
CA ARG A 144 -12.27 -13.97 -11.07
C ARG A 144 -12.80 -13.93 -12.52
N GLY A 145 -11.98 -13.32 -13.41
CA GLY A 145 -12.31 -13.18 -14.82
C GLY A 145 -13.26 -12.01 -15.16
N LYS A 146 -13.65 -11.22 -14.15
CA LYS A 146 -14.41 -9.97 -14.32
C LYS A 146 -13.57 -8.78 -13.86
N PRO A 147 -13.85 -7.55 -14.35
CA PRO A 147 -13.22 -6.35 -13.79
C PRO A 147 -13.44 -6.25 -12.28
N ASN A 148 -12.38 -5.98 -11.54
CA ASN A 148 -12.45 -5.72 -10.12
C ASN A 148 -13.07 -4.35 -9.84
N LYS A 149 -13.59 -4.14 -8.63
CA LYS A 149 -14.21 -2.89 -8.19
C LYS A 149 -14.17 -2.78 -6.66
N PRO A 150 -14.26 -1.57 -6.08
CA PRO A 150 -14.25 -1.36 -4.62
C PRO A 150 -15.28 -2.20 -3.87
N ALA A 151 -16.45 -2.45 -4.46
CA ALA A 151 -17.50 -3.30 -3.89
C ALA A 151 -17.09 -4.78 -3.65
N HIS A 152 -15.89 -5.20 -4.08
CA HIS A 152 -15.37 -6.54 -3.81
C HIS A 152 -14.50 -6.60 -2.54
N ILE A 153 -14.24 -5.48 -1.85
CA ILE A 153 -13.53 -5.47 -0.54
C ILE A 153 -14.15 -6.46 0.47
N PRO A 154 -15.47 -6.58 0.62
CA PRO A 154 -16.04 -7.55 1.56
C PRO A 154 -15.61 -9.00 1.30
N ALA A 155 -15.42 -9.40 0.04
CA ALA A 155 -14.95 -10.76 -0.27
C ALA A 155 -13.50 -10.97 0.17
N ILE A 156 -12.63 -9.96 -0.01
CA ILE A 156 -11.23 -9.99 0.46
C ILE A 156 -11.22 -10.02 1.99
N ALA A 157 -12.00 -9.14 2.64
CA ALA A 157 -12.09 -9.03 4.08
C ALA A 157 -12.58 -10.34 4.73
N THR A 158 -13.61 -10.97 4.18
CA THR A 158 -14.10 -12.27 4.68
C THR A 158 -12.99 -13.32 4.63
N PHE A 159 -12.29 -13.45 3.51
CA PHE A 159 -11.20 -14.40 3.36
C PHE A 159 -10.04 -14.14 4.35
N VAL A 160 -9.64 -12.88 4.52
CA VAL A 160 -8.58 -12.49 5.45
C VAL A 160 -8.99 -12.73 6.90
N ALA A 161 -10.24 -12.42 7.29
CA ALA A 161 -10.76 -12.66 8.63
C ALA A 161 -10.75 -14.16 8.98
N GLU A 162 -11.19 -15.02 8.04
CA GLU A 162 -11.11 -16.49 8.19
C GLU A 162 -9.65 -16.96 8.34
N LEU A 163 -8.74 -16.43 7.50
CA LEU A 163 -7.32 -16.81 7.51
C LEU A 163 -6.62 -16.43 8.83
N LYS A 164 -7.01 -15.31 9.44
CA LYS A 164 -6.49 -14.82 10.73
C LYS A 164 -7.27 -15.34 11.93
N ASN A 165 -8.36 -16.10 11.72
CA ASN A 165 -9.23 -16.59 12.78
C ASN A 165 -9.77 -15.46 13.70
N ILE A 166 -10.24 -14.37 13.09
CA ILE A 166 -10.87 -13.23 13.77
C ILE A 166 -12.24 -12.94 13.14
N SER A 167 -13.06 -12.13 13.81
CA SER A 167 -14.33 -11.70 13.24
C SER A 167 -14.13 -10.70 12.07
N LEU A 168 -15.04 -10.71 11.10
CA LEU A 168 -15.06 -9.72 10.03
C LEU A 168 -15.18 -8.30 10.57
N GLN A 169 -15.96 -8.12 11.64
CA GLN A 169 -16.11 -6.82 12.30
C GLN A 169 -14.77 -6.33 12.87
N GLN A 170 -14.05 -7.18 13.62
CA GLN A 170 -12.73 -6.84 14.18
C GLN A 170 -11.73 -6.47 13.08
N LEU A 171 -11.70 -7.21 11.97
CA LEU A 171 -10.85 -6.88 10.82
C LEU A 171 -11.22 -5.52 10.24
N ALA A 172 -12.51 -5.28 9.99
CA ALA A 172 -12.99 -4.05 9.37
C ALA A 172 -12.70 -2.82 10.26
N GLU A 173 -12.98 -2.90 11.56
CA GLU A 173 -12.69 -1.84 12.52
C GLU A 173 -11.19 -1.48 12.50
N GLN A 174 -10.31 -2.48 12.65
CA GLN A 174 -8.87 -2.20 12.71
C GLN A 174 -8.31 -1.69 11.38
N THR A 175 -8.71 -2.26 10.24
CA THR A 175 -8.19 -1.79 8.94
C THR A 175 -8.69 -0.39 8.59
N ASN A 176 -9.90 -0.02 9.01
CA ASN A 176 -10.41 1.35 8.88
C ASN A 176 -9.62 2.33 9.76
N GLU A 177 -9.37 1.98 11.04
CA GLU A 177 -8.51 2.79 11.91
C GLU A 177 -7.09 2.97 11.34
N ASN A 178 -6.53 1.91 10.78
CA ASN A 178 -5.23 1.96 10.13
C ASN A 178 -5.22 2.95 8.96
N ALA A 179 -6.23 2.88 8.09
CA ALA A 179 -6.37 3.79 6.94
C ALA A 179 -6.55 5.25 7.41
N GLN A 180 -7.42 5.49 8.39
CA GLN A 180 -7.61 6.82 8.97
C GLN A 180 -6.32 7.39 9.56
N ARG A 181 -5.56 6.55 10.29
CA ARG A 181 -4.28 6.94 10.89
C ARG A 181 -3.22 7.25 9.84
N LEU A 182 -3.05 6.35 8.84
CA LEU A 182 -2.04 6.52 7.80
C LEU A 182 -2.30 7.77 6.96
N PHE A 183 -3.53 7.91 6.46
CA PHE A 183 -3.90 8.99 5.55
C PHE A 183 -4.41 10.26 6.26
N LYS A 184 -4.29 10.32 7.60
CA LYS A 184 -4.73 11.47 8.41
C LYS A 184 -6.18 11.90 8.10
N MET A 185 -7.05 10.92 7.78
CA MET A 185 -8.45 11.19 7.46
C MET A 185 -9.24 11.52 8.73
N PRO A 186 -10.20 12.45 8.66
CA PRO A 186 -11.07 12.74 9.79
C PRO A 186 -11.88 11.47 10.18
N HIS A 187 -12.10 11.29 11.49
CA HIS A 187 -13.03 10.26 11.95
C HIS A 187 -14.44 10.65 11.49
N GLU A 188 -15.03 9.88 10.59
CA GLU A 188 -16.46 9.99 10.34
C GLU A 188 -17.19 9.56 11.61
N ASN A 189 -17.88 10.48 12.26
CA ASN A 189 -18.82 10.14 13.32
C ASN A 189 -19.91 9.27 12.69
N SER A 190 -20.12 8.06 13.21
CA SER A 190 -21.09 7.06 12.77
C SER A 190 -22.57 7.49 12.92
N SER A 191 -22.86 8.79 12.86
CA SER A 191 -24.20 9.38 13.01
C SER A 191 -24.85 9.85 11.71
N ASP A 192 -24.23 9.65 10.54
CA ASP A 192 -24.73 10.18 9.26
C ASP A 192 -25.16 9.09 8.26
N PHE A 193 -25.55 7.87 8.73
CA PHE A 193 -26.18 6.83 7.89
C PHE A 193 -27.51 6.38 8.49
#